data_ebeab1e01b3c99b96100d068d80f6fd3
#
_entry.id   ebeab1e01b3c99b96100d068d80f6fd3
#
_cell.length_a   1.000
_cell.length_b   1.000
_cell.length_c   1.000
_cell.angle_alpha   90.00
_cell.angle_beta   90.00
_cell.angle_gamma   90.00
#
_symmetry.space_group_name_H-M   'P 1'
#
loop_
_entity.id
_entity.type
_entity.pdbx_description
1 polymer ?
#
loop_
_entity_poly.entity_id
_entity_poly.type
_entity_poly.pdbx_seq_one_letter_code
_entity_poly.pdbx_strand_id
1 'polypeptide(L)'
;MTDQNFTTSITVDRTPAEVFAAVLNARGWWSPGIKGGTERVGDQFVFEAPGVHRSEIELTEVVPDRRVVWLVKDNYMSYIQDRTEWVNTEIHFDIAETAGGTELRFTHVGLVPAYECYDACSPAWTFYITESLRDLVTTGVGQPSEFPDEVEATAEAARG
;
A
#
# COMPACT_ATOMS: atom_id res chain seq x y z
N MET A 1 -22.78 7.37 13.25
CA MET A 1 -22.46 6.81 11.96
C MET A 1 -21.09 6.16 11.99
N THR A 2 -21.01 4.96 11.61
CA THR A 2 -19.77 4.23 11.69
C THR A 2 -18.97 4.40 10.43
N ASP A 3 -17.70 4.71 10.62
CA ASP A 3 -16.77 4.75 9.53
C ASP A 3 -16.38 3.30 9.18
N GLN A 4 -16.61 2.89 7.94
CA GLN A 4 -16.39 1.52 7.51
C GLN A 4 -15.16 1.38 6.63
N ASN A 5 -14.32 2.40 6.55
CA ASN A 5 -13.09 2.31 5.79
C ASN A 5 -12.23 1.16 6.30
N PHE A 6 -11.58 0.45 5.37
CA PHE A 6 -10.67 -0.59 5.77
C PHE A 6 -9.52 0.00 6.58
N THR A 7 -9.22 -0.61 7.71
CA THR A 7 -8.11 -0.18 8.56
C THR A 7 -7.46 -1.39 9.20
N THR A 8 -6.16 -1.28 9.43
CA THR A 8 -5.41 -2.27 10.19
C THR A 8 -4.24 -1.56 10.86
N SER A 9 -3.61 -2.19 11.83
CA SER A 9 -2.48 -1.57 12.51
C SER A 9 -1.48 -2.63 12.94
N ILE A 10 -0.23 -2.16 13.13
CA ILE A 10 0.83 -2.98 13.73
C ILE A 10 1.52 -2.15 14.79
N THR A 11 2.08 -2.84 15.78
CA THR A 11 2.94 -2.22 16.79
C THR A 11 4.27 -2.95 16.72
N VAL A 12 5.35 -2.19 16.61
CA VAL A 12 6.68 -2.76 16.45
C VAL A 12 7.63 -2.12 17.45
N ASP A 13 8.68 -2.88 17.82
CA ASP A 13 9.72 -2.39 18.72
C ASP A 13 10.79 -1.68 17.90
N ARG A 14 10.39 -0.57 17.30
CA ARG A 14 11.25 0.27 16.47
C ARG A 14 10.83 1.71 16.63
N THR A 15 11.67 2.63 16.20
CA THR A 15 11.37 4.07 16.34
C THR A 15 10.38 4.53 15.27
N PRO A 16 9.68 5.65 15.53
CA PRO A 16 8.83 6.25 14.50
C PRO A 16 9.59 6.56 13.21
N ALA A 17 10.86 6.97 13.32
CA ALA A 17 11.67 7.27 12.13
C ALA A 17 11.91 6.02 11.30
N GLU A 18 12.14 4.87 11.94
CA GLU A 18 12.33 3.62 11.24
C GLU A 18 11.04 3.18 10.54
N VAL A 19 9.90 3.33 11.20
CA VAL A 19 8.61 3.01 10.61
C VAL A 19 8.32 3.94 9.43
N PHE A 20 8.57 5.22 9.61
CA PHE A 20 8.34 6.22 8.56
C PHE A 20 9.18 5.90 7.32
N ALA A 21 10.46 5.61 7.50
CA ALA A 21 11.34 5.29 6.39
C ALA A 21 10.87 4.04 5.63
N ALA A 22 10.38 3.04 6.37
CA ALA A 22 9.87 1.82 5.74
C ALA A 22 8.59 2.09 4.93
N VAL A 23 7.69 2.91 5.46
CA VAL A 23 6.47 3.27 4.72
C VAL A 23 6.83 3.91 3.38
N LEU A 24 7.78 4.83 3.39
CA LEU A 24 8.20 5.50 2.15
C LEU A 24 8.87 4.55 1.16
N ASN A 25 9.40 3.44 1.63
CA ASN A 25 10.05 2.46 0.77
C ASN A 25 9.01 1.45 0.25
N ALA A 26 8.06 1.94 -0.55
CA ALA A 26 6.97 1.10 -1.06
C ALA A 26 7.49 -0.07 -1.90
N ARG A 27 8.65 0.08 -2.52
CA ARG A 27 9.25 -1.01 -3.30
C ARG A 27 9.72 -2.14 -2.40
N GLY A 28 9.99 -1.86 -1.13
CA GLY A 28 10.46 -2.85 -0.19
C GLY A 28 9.35 -3.68 0.44
N TRP A 29 8.11 -3.19 0.43
CA TRP A 29 7.04 -3.95 1.05
C TRP A 29 5.83 -4.16 0.15
N TRP A 30 5.62 -3.34 -0.86
CA TRP A 30 4.46 -3.50 -1.76
C TRP A 30 4.89 -4.17 -3.06
N SER A 31 5.70 -3.51 -3.87
CA SER A 31 6.17 -4.09 -5.12
C SER A 31 7.46 -3.44 -5.57
N PRO A 32 8.50 -4.21 -5.92
CA PRO A 32 9.74 -3.63 -6.41
C PRO A 32 9.58 -2.98 -7.79
N GLY A 33 8.50 -3.29 -8.51
CA GLY A 33 8.24 -2.71 -9.82
C GLY A 33 7.57 -1.34 -9.81
N ILE A 34 7.30 -0.77 -8.65
CA ILE A 34 6.72 0.56 -8.56
C ILE A 34 7.65 1.57 -9.25
N LYS A 35 7.05 2.44 -10.08
CA LYS A 35 7.80 3.45 -10.84
C LYS A 35 7.39 4.84 -10.40
N GLY A 36 8.36 5.69 -10.16
CA GLY A 36 8.10 7.08 -9.79
C GLY A 36 8.59 7.38 -8.39
N GLY A 37 8.20 8.53 -7.86
CA GLY A 37 8.63 8.98 -6.55
C GLY A 37 7.69 8.53 -5.45
N THR A 38 8.24 8.10 -4.33
CA THR A 38 7.44 7.60 -3.20
C THR A 38 7.79 8.27 -1.88
N GLU A 39 8.50 9.42 -1.90
CA GLU A 39 9.10 9.96 -0.68
C GLU A 39 8.70 11.37 -0.30
N ARG A 40 8.25 12.19 -1.25
CA ARG A 40 7.99 13.61 -1.00
C ARG A 40 6.60 14.01 -1.43
N VAL A 41 6.07 15.05 -0.78
CA VAL A 41 4.80 15.64 -1.21
C VAL A 41 4.94 16.04 -2.68
N GLY A 42 3.93 15.64 -3.47
CA GLY A 42 3.93 15.90 -4.91
C GLY A 42 4.51 14.77 -5.74
N ASP A 43 5.23 13.84 -5.12
CA ASP A 43 5.72 12.68 -5.84
C ASP A 43 4.54 11.84 -6.32
N GLN A 44 4.68 11.30 -7.53
CA GLN A 44 3.67 10.41 -8.11
C GLN A 44 4.34 9.11 -8.51
N PHE A 45 3.66 8.00 -8.26
CA PHE A 45 4.19 6.70 -8.64
C PHE A 45 3.07 5.83 -9.20
N VAL A 46 3.49 4.78 -9.90
CA VAL A 46 2.57 3.82 -10.49
C VAL A 46 2.88 2.44 -9.92
N PHE A 47 1.86 1.79 -9.38
CA PHE A 47 1.87 0.38 -9.05
C PHE A 47 1.14 -0.36 -10.16
N GLU A 48 1.73 -1.45 -10.64
CA GLU A 48 1.08 -2.21 -11.71
C GLU A 48 1.32 -3.69 -11.56
N ALA A 49 0.21 -4.45 -11.51
CA ALA A 49 0.20 -5.89 -11.76
C ALA A 49 -0.37 -6.03 -13.17
N PRO A 50 0.48 -6.25 -14.18
CA PRO A 50 0.06 -6.11 -15.58
C PRO A 50 -1.19 -6.90 -15.93
N GLY A 51 -2.17 -6.21 -16.54
CA GLY A 51 -3.43 -6.80 -16.94
C GLY A 51 -4.42 -7.02 -15.82
N VAL A 52 -4.03 -6.77 -14.56
CA VAL A 52 -4.87 -7.07 -13.40
C VAL A 52 -5.20 -5.83 -12.60
N HIS A 53 -4.18 -5.07 -12.21
CA HIS A 53 -4.36 -3.91 -11.33
C HIS A 53 -3.33 -2.85 -11.68
N ARG A 54 -3.76 -1.61 -11.83
CA ARG A 54 -2.87 -0.48 -12.02
C ARG A 54 -3.39 0.69 -11.20
N SER A 55 -2.51 1.37 -10.49
CA SER A 55 -2.88 2.55 -9.70
C SER A 55 -1.83 3.62 -9.86
N GLU A 56 -2.28 4.85 -10.15
CA GLU A 56 -1.43 6.04 -10.14
C GLU A 56 -1.71 6.78 -8.85
N ILE A 57 -0.69 7.03 -8.08
CA ILE A 57 -0.83 7.53 -6.72
C ILE A 57 0.07 8.74 -6.54
N GLU A 58 -0.46 9.75 -5.85
CA GLU A 58 0.28 10.95 -5.52
C GLU A 58 0.40 11.08 -4.01
N LEU A 59 1.59 11.44 -3.51
CA LEU A 59 1.78 11.75 -2.10
C LEU A 59 1.27 13.17 -1.86
N THR A 60 0.20 13.27 -1.08
CA THR A 60 -0.43 14.56 -0.81
C THR A 60 -0.05 15.13 0.55
N GLU A 61 0.43 14.26 1.45
CA GLU A 61 0.89 14.71 2.76
C GLU A 61 2.04 13.82 3.22
N VAL A 62 3.13 14.43 3.66
CA VAL A 62 4.25 13.70 4.25
C VAL A 62 4.73 14.50 5.44
N VAL A 63 4.47 13.99 6.64
CA VAL A 63 4.92 14.60 7.90
C VAL A 63 5.93 13.64 8.50
N PRO A 64 7.21 14.01 8.55
CA PRO A 64 8.25 13.08 9.01
C PRO A 64 7.91 12.42 10.33
N ASP A 65 8.06 11.11 10.37
CA ASP A 65 7.86 10.25 11.53
C ASP A 65 6.44 10.24 12.07
N ARG A 66 5.48 10.81 11.33
CA ARG A 66 4.11 10.96 11.82
C ARG A 66 3.05 10.51 10.86
N ARG A 67 3.16 10.86 9.57
CA ARG A 67 2.04 10.64 8.67
C ARG A 67 2.44 10.67 7.21
N VAL A 68 1.87 9.77 6.43
CA VAL A 68 1.97 9.78 4.97
C VAL A 68 0.56 9.58 4.43
N VAL A 69 0.17 10.39 3.46
CA VAL A 69 -1.13 10.24 2.79
C VAL A 69 -0.90 10.12 1.29
N TRP A 70 -1.50 9.10 0.71
CA TRP A 70 -1.52 8.87 -0.74
C TRP A 70 -2.92 9.14 -1.26
N LEU A 71 -3.02 9.84 -2.40
CA LEU A 71 -4.28 9.98 -3.13
C LEU A 71 -4.21 9.13 -4.39
N VAL A 72 -5.21 8.29 -4.60
CA VAL A 72 -5.30 7.49 -5.82
C VAL A 72 -5.84 8.37 -6.93
N LYS A 73 -4.98 8.71 -7.89
CA LYS A 73 -5.33 9.61 -8.98
C LYS A 73 -6.01 8.88 -10.12
N ASP A 74 -5.59 7.65 -10.39
CA ASP A 74 -6.15 6.82 -11.44
C ASP A 74 -5.99 5.37 -11.03
N ASN A 75 -6.84 4.51 -11.56
CA ASN A 75 -6.91 3.13 -11.08
C ASN A 75 -7.61 2.26 -12.11
N TYR A 76 -7.12 1.02 -12.25
CA TYR A 76 -7.75 0.01 -13.08
C TYR A 76 -7.63 -1.35 -12.39
N MET A 77 -8.75 -2.06 -12.28
CA MET A 77 -8.77 -3.41 -11.72
C MET A 77 -9.64 -4.27 -12.62
N SER A 78 -9.02 -5.29 -13.23
CA SER A 78 -9.71 -6.10 -14.25
C SER A 78 -10.72 -7.08 -13.67
N TYR A 79 -10.60 -7.39 -12.39
CA TYR A 79 -11.35 -8.47 -11.76
C TYR A 79 -12.67 -8.02 -11.13
N ILE A 80 -13.03 -6.75 -11.29
CA ILE A 80 -14.31 -6.23 -10.80
C ILE A 80 -14.96 -5.41 -11.90
N GLN A 81 -16.26 -5.16 -11.76
CA GLN A 81 -17.00 -4.42 -12.78
C GLN A 81 -16.66 -2.92 -12.75
N ASP A 82 -16.61 -2.35 -11.56
CA ASP A 82 -16.19 -0.95 -11.41
C ASP A 82 -14.67 -0.91 -11.37
N ARG A 83 -14.06 -0.88 -12.54
CA ARG A 83 -12.61 -1.02 -12.67
C ARG A 83 -11.83 0.17 -12.18
N THR A 84 -12.50 1.27 -11.84
CA THR A 84 -11.84 2.48 -11.33
C THR A 84 -12.32 2.80 -9.91
N GLU A 85 -12.68 1.77 -9.16
CA GLU A 85 -13.31 1.92 -7.85
C GLU A 85 -12.45 2.68 -6.84
N TRP A 86 -11.12 2.59 -6.97
CA TRP A 86 -10.21 3.27 -6.06
C TRP A 86 -9.96 4.75 -6.38
N VAL A 87 -10.40 5.22 -7.56
CA VAL A 87 -10.13 6.60 -7.97
C VAL A 87 -10.68 7.58 -6.93
N ASN A 88 -9.86 8.53 -6.53
CA ASN A 88 -10.15 9.56 -5.52
C ASN A 88 -10.25 9.03 -4.10
N THR A 89 -9.88 7.77 -3.85
CA THR A 89 -9.73 7.31 -2.46
C THR A 89 -8.36 7.72 -1.93
N GLU A 90 -8.22 7.70 -0.62
CA GLU A 90 -6.96 8.07 0.03
C GLU A 90 -6.45 6.92 0.87
N ILE A 91 -5.14 6.83 0.95
CA ILE A 91 -4.48 5.80 1.77
C ILE A 91 -3.66 6.53 2.82
N HIS A 92 -3.97 6.29 4.09
CA HIS A 92 -3.36 7.00 5.21
C HIS A 92 -2.47 6.06 6.01
N PHE A 93 -1.26 6.54 6.31
CA PHE A 93 -0.34 5.85 7.21
C PHE A 93 -0.11 6.79 8.39
N ASP A 94 -0.62 6.44 9.55
CA ASP A 94 -0.49 7.26 10.76
C ASP A 94 0.44 6.57 11.74
N ILE A 95 1.47 7.28 12.20
CA ILE A 95 2.53 6.74 13.02
C ILE A 95 2.50 7.43 14.38
N ALA A 96 2.49 6.63 15.45
CA ALA A 96 2.44 7.16 16.81
C ALA A 96 3.39 6.37 17.70
N GLU A 97 4.13 7.09 18.53
CA GLU A 97 4.98 6.46 19.52
C GLU A 97 4.12 5.89 20.65
N THR A 98 4.47 4.70 21.12
CA THR A 98 3.77 4.04 22.22
C THR A 98 4.76 3.67 23.31
N ALA A 99 4.26 3.18 24.43
CA ALA A 99 5.11 2.76 25.52
C ALA A 99 6.07 1.63 25.13
N GLY A 100 5.65 0.75 24.22
CA GLY A 100 6.47 -0.39 23.81
C GLY A 100 7.10 -0.27 22.44
N GLY A 101 7.04 0.91 21.82
CA GLY A 101 7.61 1.08 20.48
C GLY A 101 6.83 2.07 19.64
N THR A 102 6.40 1.63 18.48
CA THR A 102 5.69 2.50 17.53
C THR A 102 4.49 1.78 16.97
N GLU A 103 3.36 2.47 16.91
CA GLU A 103 2.17 1.96 16.25
C GLU A 103 2.06 2.59 14.86
N LEU A 104 1.80 1.77 13.85
CA LEU A 104 1.44 2.25 12.52
C LEU A 104 -0.01 1.85 12.27
N ARG A 105 -0.85 2.83 11.97
CA ARG A 105 -2.22 2.58 11.57
C ARG A 105 -2.37 2.88 10.09
N PHE A 106 -2.86 1.91 9.36
CA PHE A 106 -3.12 2.01 7.93
C PHE A 106 -4.63 2.12 7.73
N THR A 107 -5.06 3.07 6.91
CA THR A 107 -6.48 3.20 6.57
C THR A 107 -6.59 3.51 5.08
N HIS A 108 -7.39 2.73 4.36
CA HIS A 108 -7.72 3.05 2.99
C HIS A 108 -9.09 3.73 3.01
N VAL A 109 -9.09 5.06 3.04
CA VAL A 109 -10.31 5.85 3.14
C VAL A 109 -11.07 5.73 1.83
N GLY A 110 -12.31 5.25 1.90
CA GLY A 110 -13.12 4.98 0.73
C GLY A 110 -13.21 3.50 0.38
N LEU A 111 -12.33 2.67 0.89
CA LEU A 111 -12.45 1.22 0.69
C LEU A 111 -13.36 0.67 1.78
N VAL A 112 -14.61 0.43 1.41
CA VAL A 112 -15.67 0.04 2.33
C VAL A 112 -16.28 -1.30 1.89
N PRO A 113 -16.97 -2.01 2.80
CA PRO A 113 -17.53 -3.33 2.45
C PRO A 113 -18.46 -3.34 1.25
N ALA A 114 -19.05 -2.21 0.91
CA ALA A 114 -19.91 -2.12 -0.27
C ALA A 114 -19.15 -2.15 -1.60
N TYR A 115 -17.83 -1.93 -1.56
CA TYR A 115 -17.00 -1.94 -2.76
C TYR A 115 -16.79 -3.37 -3.25
N GLU A 116 -16.82 -3.54 -4.59
CA GLU A 116 -16.62 -4.87 -5.18
C GLU A 116 -15.29 -5.48 -4.81
N CYS A 117 -14.24 -4.65 -4.73
CA CYS A 117 -12.91 -5.21 -4.44
C CYS A 117 -12.65 -5.43 -2.96
N TYR A 118 -13.56 -5.04 -2.07
CA TYR A 118 -13.28 -5.09 -0.63
C TYR A 118 -12.79 -6.48 -0.19
N ASP A 119 -13.49 -7.53 -0.63
CA ASP A 119 -13.14 -8.89 -0.22
C ASP A 119 -11.80 -9.37 -0.79
N ALA A 120 -11.36 -8.78 -1.90
CA ALA A 120 -10.07 -9.11 -2.48
C ALA A 120 -8.97 -8.18 -1.97
N CYS A 121 -9.29 -6.90 -1.78
CA CYS A 121 -8.30 -5.90 -1.46
C CYS A 121 -7.98 -5.85 0.03
N SER A 122 -8.96 -6.12 0.91
CA SER A 122 -8.69 -6.04 2.34
C SER A 122 -7.74 -7.12 2.82
N PRO A 123 -7.84 -8.40 2.38
CA PRO A 123 -6.81 -9.38 2.76
C PRO A 123 -5.43 -9.03 2.19
N ALA A 124 -5.38 -8.46 0.99
CA ALA A 124 -4.10 -8.05 0.40
C ALA A 124 -3.45 -6.95 1.22
N TRP A 125 -4.20 -5.92 1.59
CA TRP A 125 -3.67 -4.87 2.43
C TRP A 125 -3.24 -5.41 3.79
N THR A 126 -4.05 -6.32 4.36
CA THR A 126 -3.69 -6.93 5.64
C THR A 126 -2.33 -7.62 5.55
N PHE A 127 -2.11 -8.39 4.49
CA PHE A 127 -0.82 -9.05 4.29
C PHE A 127 0.31 -8.03 4.15
N TYR A 128 0.12 -7.03 3.27
CA TYR A 128 1.18 -6.06 3.01
C TYR A 128 1.56 -5.25 4.24
N ILE A 129 0.60 -4.95 5.09
CA ILE A 129 0.87 -4.14 6.28
C ILE A 129 1.31 -4.99 7.46
N THR A 130 0.58 -6.06 7.78
CA THR A 130 0.85 -6.82 9.00
C THR A 130 1.98 -7.82 8.85
N GLU A 131 2.36 -8.14 7.62
CA GLU A 131 3.46 -9.08 7.39
C GLU A 131 4.60 -8.43 6.61
N SER A 132 4.35 -7.95 5.40
CA SER A 132 5.42 -7.45 4.55
C SER A 132 6.06 -6.18 5.11
N LEU A 133 5.25 -5.16 5.40
CA LEU A 133 5.79 -3.91 5.93
C LEU A 133 6.37 -4.13 7.33
N ARG A 134 5.70 -4.91 8.15
CA ARG A 134 6.22 -5.24 9.47
C ARG A 134 7.60 -5.89 9.38
N ASP A 135 7.75 -6.85 8.47
CA ASP A 135 9.05 -7.50 8.28
C ASP A 135 10.10 -6.52 7.81
N LEU A 136 9.73 -5.61 6.90
CA LEU A 136 10.67 -4.60 6.44
C LEU A 136 11.16 -3.73 7.60
N VAL A 137 10.23 -3.31 8.47
CA VAL A 137 10.58 -2.49 9.63
C VAL A 137 11.48 -3.25 10.61
N THR A 138 11.14 -4.51 10.88
CA THR A 138 11.77 -5.24 11.98
C THR A 138 13.04 -5.99 11.56
N THR A 139 13.11 -6.42 10.31
CA THR A 139 14.26 -7.22 9.84
C THR A 139 15.04 -6.56 8.72
N GLY A 140 14.49 -5.53 8.09
CA GLY A 140 15.09 -4.89 6.93
C GLY A 140 14.71 -5.53 5.61
N VAL A 141 13.92 -6.59 5.63
CA VAL A 141 13.51 -7.30 4.41
C VAL A 141 12.01 -7.55 4.47
N GLY A 142 11.26 -6.96 3.53
CA GLY A 142 9.83 -7.18 3.43
C GLY A 142 9.51 -8.34 2.50
N GLN A 143 8.23 -8.44 2.15
CA GLN A 143 7.74 -9.49 1.25
C GLN A 143 6.94 -8.85 0.12
N PRO A 144 7.56 -7.98 -0.70
CA PRO A 144 6.83 -7.33 -1.77
C PRO A 144 6.46 -8.33 -2.86
N SER A 145 5.37 -8.04 -3.56
CA SER A 145 4.94 -8.86 -4.67
C SER A 145 5.61 -8.40 -5.95
N GLU A 146 6.19 -9.34 -6.69
CA GLU A 146 6.77 -9.03 -7.98
C GLU A 146 5.78 -9.35 -9.07
N PHE A 147 5.58 -8.37 -9.95
CA PHE A 147 4.69 -8.54 -11.08
C PHE A 147 5.53 -8.30 -12.34
N PRO A 148 5.95 -9.37 -13.03
CA PRO A 148 6.74 -9.19 -14.25
C PRO A 148 5.92 -8.42 -15.30
N ASP A 149 6.59 -7.85 -16.28
CA ASP A 149 5.88 -7.19 -17.34
C ASP A 149 5.03 -8.18 -18.11
N GLU A 150 4.17 -7.67 -19.01
CA GLU A 150 3.16 -8.51 -19.65
C GLU A 150 3.74 -9.71 -20.36
N VAL A 151 4.86 -9.54 -21.07
CA VAL A 151 5.47 -10.65 -21.80
C VAL A 151 6.00 -11.70 -20.84
N GLU A 152 6.69 -11.27 -19.80
CA GLU A 152 7.23 -12.17 -18.80
C GLU A 152 6.11 -12.84 -18.02
N ALA A 153 5.04 -12.12 -17.71
CA ALA A 153 3.90 -12.69 -17.02
C ALA A 153 3.29 -13.82 -17.83
N THR A 154 3.20 -13.66 -19.15
CA THR A 154 2.70 -14.70 -20.02
C THR A 154 3.60 -15.93 -20.00
N ALA A 155 4.90 -15.70 -20.05
CA ALA A 155 5.87 -16.80 -19.98
C ALA A 155 5.79 -17.53 -18.65
N GLU A 156 5.66 -16.79 -17.56
CA GLU A 156 5.52 -17.38 -16.23
C GLU A 156 4.26 -18.23 -16.14
N ALA A 157 3.16 -17.72 -16.67
CA ALA A 157 1.90 -18.47 -16.66
C ALA A 157 2.05 -19.76 -17.46
N ALA A 158 2.76 -19.72 -18.55
CA ALA A 158 2.98 -20.91 -19.37
C ALA A 158 3.86 -21.94 -18.66
N ARG A 159 4.79 -21.50 -17.85
CA ARG A 159 5.65 -22.39 -17.08
C ARG A 159 4.99 -22.91 -15.81
N GLY A 160 4.10 -22.12 -15.27
CA GLY A 160 3.41 -22.43 -14.03
C GLY A 160 2.26 -23.35 -14.27
#